data_98af0d80e6c9c78a2a3bbcc37e464d6e
#
_entry.id   98af0d80e6c9c78a2a3bbcc37e464d6e
#
_cell.length_a   1.000
_cell.length_b   1.000
_cell.length_c   1.000
_cell.angle_alpha   90.00
_cell.angle_beta   90.00
_cell.angle_gamma   90.00
#
_symmetry.space_group_name_H-M   'P 1'
#
loop_
_entity.id
_entity.type
_entity.pdbx_description
1 polymer ?
#
loop_
_entity_poly.entity_id
_entity_poly.type
_entity_poly.pdbx_seq_one_letter_code
_entity_poly.pdbx_strand_id
1 'polypeptide(L)'
;MAEKYPDVYFSHGTGYMSNGKNFNNYFGRSYQARYLSGIVAGMNTKDNKIGYVAAQDSSNSEVPGGIAAFAIGVESVNPKAKIYVDVTNSWYDEKKEKKASERLLNMGCDVMTQHCDTPYPQTLAQEKGVYGIGYNSDMSKETPDSCLTSVIWNWSAYYTSAVYH
;
A
#
# COMPACT_ATOMS: atom_id res chain seq x y z
N MET A 1 -21.64 5.30 -19.36
CA MET A 1 -21.54 3.92 -19.89
C MET A 1 -22.73 3.08 -19.39
N ALA A 2 -22.94 2.94 -18.09
CA ALA A 2 -24.01 2.12 -17.51
C ALA A 2 -25.42 2.50 -17.99
N GLU A 3 -25.73 3.78 -18.12
CA GLU A 3 -27.03 4.22 -18.65
C GLU A 3 -27.25 3.85 -20.13
N LYS A 4 -26.16 3.79 -20.90
CA LYS A 4 -26.21 3.43 -22.33
C LYS A 4 -26.43 1.93 -22.56
N TYR A 5 -26.04 1.11 -21.59
CA TYR A 5 -26.12 -0.34 -21.65
C TYR A 5 -26.83 -0.88 -20.39
N PRO A 6 -28.16 -0.75 -20.30
CA PRO A 6 -28.90 -1.06 -19.08
C PRO A 6 -28.89 -2.55 -18.70
N ASP A 7 -28.67 -3.41 -19.67
CA ASP A 7 -28.64 -4.87 -19.49
C ASP A 7 -27.23 -5.40 -19.15
N VAL A 8 -26.24 -4.51 -19.02
CA VAL A 8 -24.86 -4.84 -18.64
C VAL A 8 -24.59 -4.34 -17.24
N TYR A 9 -24.08 -5.20 -16.38
CA TYR A 9 -23.63 -4.81 -15.04
C TYR A 9 -22.19 -4.31 -15.08
N PHE A 10 -21.99 -3.16 -14.45
CA PHE A 10 -20.69 -2.52 -14.31
C PHE A 10 -20.27 -2.51 -12.84
N SER A 11 -19.04 -2.90 -12.57
CA SER A 11 -18.49 -2.90 -11.23
C SER A 11 -17.11 -2.25 -11.23
N HIS A 12 -16.94 -1.17 -10.45
CA HIS A 12 -15.73 -0.37 -10.42
C HIS A 12 -14.91 -0.68 -9.17
N GLY A 13 -13.75 -1.33 -9.37
CA GLY A 13 -12.80 -1.56 -8.29
C GLY A 13 -12.24 -0.25 -7.76
N THR A 14 -12.23 -0.08 -6.43
CA THR A 14 -11.75 1.13 -5.73
C THR A 14 -12.48 2.43 -6.10
N GLY A 15 -13.65 2.31 -6.73
CA GLY A 15 -14.51 3.44 -7.07
C GLY A 15 -15.34 3.92 -5.89
N TYR A 16 -16.06 5.03 -6.10
CA TYR A 16 -16.95 5.62 -5.10
C TYR A 16 -18.35 5.92 -5.64
N MET A 17 -18.58 5.72 -6.94
CA MET A 17 -19.86 6.02 -7.59
C MET A 17 -20.70 4.76 -7.77
N SER A 18 -22.01 4.93 -7.69
CA SER A 18 -23.01 3.93 -8.08
C SER A 18 -24.25 4.62 -8.62
N ASN A 19 -25.10 3.89 -9.37
CA ASN A 19 -26.37 4.43 -9.87
C ASN A 19 -27.61 3.71 -9.30
N GLY A 20 -27.39 2.77 -8.35
CA GLY A 20 -28.47 2.00 -7.73
C GLY A 20 -29.20 1.03 -8.65
N LYS A 21 -28.68 0.78 -9.87
CA LYS A 21 -29.26 -0.11 -10.89
C LYS A 21 -28.24 -1.16 -11.34
N ASN A 22 -27.44 -0.80 -12.33
CA ASN A 22 -26.49 -1.69 -12.98
C ASN A 22 -25.02 -1.23 -12.85
N PHE A 23 -24.74 -0.26 -11.99
CA PHE A 23 -23.40 0.23 -11.71
C PHE A 23 -23.16 0.32 -10.20
N ASN A 24 -22.18 -0.42 -9.71
CA ASN A 24 -21.71 -0.38 -8.35
C ASN A 24 -20.20 -0.15 -8.28
N ASN A 25 -19.71 0.03 -7.07
CA ASN A 25 -18.29 0.02 -6.76
C ASN A 25 -18.00 -1.00 -5.65
N TYR A 26 -16.76 -1.42 -5.58
CA TYR A 26 -16.27 -2.30 -4.51
C TYR A 26 -14.87 -1.88 -4.08
N PHE A 27 -14.55 -2.14 -2.82
CA PHE A 27 -13.26 -1.81 -2.22
C PHE A 27 -12.91 -2.82 -1.12
N GLY A 28 -11.63 -3.11 -0.95
CA GLY A 28 -11.15 -3.96 0.13
C GLY A 28 -10.74 -3.13 1.37
N ARG A 29 -10.75 -3.78 2.52
CA ARG A 29 -10.33 -3.16 3.80
C ARG A 29 -8.82 -3.21 3.97
N SER A 30 -8.07 -2.56 3.06
CA SER A 30 -6.60 -2.56 3.06
C SER A 30 -5.99 -2.06 4.37
N TYR A 31 -6.68 -1.15 5.07
CA TYR A 31 -6.25 -0.63 6.35
C TYR A 31 -6.05 -1.71 7.42
N GLN A 32 -6.80 -2.83 7.37
CA GLN A 32 -6.60 -3.95 8.27
C GLN A 32 -5.25 -4.64 8.03
N ALA A 33 -4.91 -4.90 6.77
CA ALA A 33 -3.60 -5.45 6.42
C ALA A 33 -2.47 -4.44 6.67
N ARG A 34 -2.74 -3.14 6.50
CA ARG A 34 -1.79 -2.07 6.84
C ARG A 34 -1.47 -2.04 8.34
N TYR A 35 -2.46 -2.22 9.19
CA TYR A 35 -2.25 -2.33 10.64
C TYR A 35 -1.30 -3.50 10.96
N LEU A 36 -1.57 -4.68 10.40
CA LEU A 36 -0.72 -5.86 10.61
C LEU A 36 0.70 -5.64 10.07
N SER A 37 0.84 -5.02 8.90
CA SER A 37 2.16 -4.69 8.35
C SER A 37 2.91 -3.64 9.18
N GLY A 38 2.18 -2.75 9.85
CA GLY A 38 2.74 -1.82 10.83
C GLY A 38 3.33 -2.53 12.05
N ILE A 39 2.66 -3.55 12.57
CA ILE A 39 3.20 -4.41 13.63
C ILE A 39 4.51 -5.05 13.17
N VAL A 40 4.52 -5.64 11.97
CA VAL A 40 5.74 -6.27 11.42
C VAL A 40 6.87 -5.25 11.30
N ALA A 41 6.60 -4.04 10.80
CA ALA A 41 7.60 -2.98 10.69
C ALA A 41 8.15 -2.56 12.06
N GLY A 42 7.25 -2.33 13.02
CA GLY A 42 7.63 -1.90 14.37
C GLY A 42 8.48 -2.92 15.13
N MET A 43 8.23 -4.20 14.88
CA MET A 43 9.03 -5.31 15.47
C MET A 43 10.41 -5.47 14.82
N ASN A 44 10.60 -5.05 13.57
CA ASN A 44 11.82 -5.31 12.82
C ASN A 44 12.73 -4.08 12.68
N THR A 45 12.24 -2.86 12.88
CA THR A 45 13.10 -1.67 12.86
C THR A 45 14.08 -1.69 14.03
N LYS A 46 15.35 -1.42 13.75
CA LYS A 46 16.45 -1.32 14.72
C LYS A 46 16.73 0.14 15.10
N ASP A 47 16.62 1.02 14.12
CA ASP A 47 16.93 2.45 14.26
C ASP A 47 15.70 3.30 14.61
N ASN A 48 14.54 2.65 14.78
CA ASN A 48 13.25 3.31 15.04
C ASN A 48 12.86 4.32 13.96
N LYS A 49 13.29 4.09 12.71
CA LYS A 49 13.01 4.93 11.56
C LYS A 49 12.42 4.09 10.42
N ILE A 50 11.17 4.34 10.12
CA ILE A 50 10.42 3.63 9.09
C ILE A 50 10.09 4.61 7.97
N GLY A 51 10.43 4.25 6.73
CA GLY A 51 10.12 5.03 5.54
C GLY A 51 8.83 4.58 4.88
N TYR A 52 7.97 5.51 4.48
CA TYR A 52 6.72 5.25 3.79
C TYR A 52 6.65 6.08 2.50
N VAL A 53 6.74 5.40 1.35
CA VAL A 53 6.56 6.04 0.03
C VAL A 53 5.08 6.04 -0.30
N ALA A 54 4.45 7.21 -0.23
CA ALA A 54 3.01 7.39 -0.42
C ALA A 54 2.69 7.86 -1.84
N ALA A 55 1.71 7.20 -2.49
CA ALA A 55 1.28 7.56 -3.85
C ALA A 55 0.52 8.90 -3.90
N GLN A 56 -0.28 9.19 -2.86
CA GLN A 56 -1.15 10.36 -2.80
C GLN A 56 -1.10 11.01 -1.42
N ASP A 57 -1.53 12.24 -1.35
CA ASP A 57 -1.70 12.99 -0.12
C ASP A 57 -3.10 12.78 0.50
N SER A 58 -3.54 13.71 1.33
CA SER A 58 -4.84 13.68 2.00
C SER A 58 -6.06 13.81 1.06
N SER A 59 -5.87 14.04 -0.21
CA SER A 59 -6.96 14.12 -1.21
C SER A 59 -7.55 12.74 -1.55
N ASN A 60 -6.82 11.67 -1.24
CA ASN A 60 -7.25 10.28 -1.43
C ASN A 60 -7.47 9.61 -0.07
N SER A 61 -8.62 8.97 0.14
CA SER A 61 -8.95 8.35 1.45
C SER A 61 -8.20 7.06 1.75
N GLU A 62 -7.76 6.33 0.71
CA GLU A 62 -7.05 5.05 0.87
C GLU A 62 -5.68 5.24 1.50
N VAL A 63 -4.89 6.16 0.95
CA VAL A 63 -3.50 6.35 1.36
C VAL A 63 -3.40 6.88 2.79
N PRO A 64 -4.09 7.96 3.20
CA PRO A 64 -4.08 8.42 4.59
C PRO A 64 -4.62 7.40 5.57
N GLY A 65 -5.71 6.70 5.21
CA GLY A 65 -6.27 5.63 6.04
C GLY A 65 -5.29 4.47 6.23
N GLY A 66 -4.56 4.11 5.17
CA GLY A 66 -3.50 3.10 5.22
C GLY A 66 -2.31 3.53 6.08
N ILE A 67 -1.86 4.79 5.94
CA ILE A 67 -0.77 5.34 6.76
C ILE A 67 -1.18 5.37 8.24
N ALA A 68 -2.39 5.83 8.55
CA ALA A 68 -2.90 5.88 9.93
C ALA A 68 -2.98 4.49 10.56
N ALA A 69 -3.53 3.51 9.84
CA ALA A 69 -3.61 2.13 10.32
C ALA A 69 -2.22 1.51 10.52
N PHE A 70 -1.30 1.76 9.60
CA PHE A 70 0.09 1.33 9.72
C PHE A 70 0.77 1.95 10.94
N ALA A 71 0.57 3.25 11.17
CA ALA A 71 1.13 3.96 12.31
C ALA A 71 0.62 3.40 13.65
N ILE A 72 -0.68 3.12 13.75
CA ILE A 72 -1.27 2.48 14.94
C ILE A 72 -0.66 1.09 15.16
N GLY A 73 -0.45 0.32 14.08
CA GLY A 73 0.23 -0.97 14.16
C GLY A 73 1.65 -0.87 14.69
N VAL A 74 2.44 0.08 14.16
CA VAL A 74 3.81 0.35 14.64
C VAL A 74 3.80 0.75 16.11
N GLU A 75 2.96 1.71 16.49
CA GLU A 75 2.87 2.23 17.86
C GLU A 75 2.51 1.15 18.87
N SER A 76 1.66 0.20 18.49
CA SER A 76 1.22 -0.89 19.36
C SER A 76 2.35 -1.79 19.86
N VAL A 77 3.47 -1.87 19.12
CA VAL A 77 4.62 -2.73 19.43
C VAL A 77 5.92 -1.95 19.63
N ASN A 78 6.03 -0.76 19.06
CA ASN A 78 7.21 0.09 19.18
C ASN A 78 6.84 1.58 19.19
N PRO A 79 6.44 2.13 20.35
CA PRO A 79 6.03 3.54 20.44
C PRO A 79 7.20 4.53 20.25
N LYS A 80 8.44 4.07 20.16
CA LYS A 80 9.61 4.92 19.89
C LYS A 80 9.86 5.13 18.41
N ALA A 81 9.34 4.22 17.54
CA ALA A 81 9.55 4.30 16.12
C ALA A 81 8.83 5.51 15.51
N LYS A 82 9.50 6.13 14.54
CA LYS A 82 8.98 7.27 13.78
C LYS A 82 8.78 6.85 12.33
N ILE A 83 7.65 7.25 11.76
CA ILE A 83 7.34 7.02 10.36
C ILE A 83 7.57 8.31 9.59
N TYR A 84 8.41 8.23 8.58
CA TYR A 84 8.72 9.32 7.66
C TYR A 84 7.99 9.05 6.36
N VAL A 85 7.11 9.96 5.95
CA VAL A 85 6.29 9.81 4.75
C VAL A 85 6.81 10.73 3.65
N ASP A 86 7.02 10.19 2.46
CA ASP A 86 7.37 10.95 1.26
C ASP A 86 6.31 10.70 0.17
N VAL A 87 5.68 11.77 -0.32
CA VAL A 87 4.54 11.70 -1.22
C VAL A 87 4.98 11.93 -2.66
N THR A 88 4.71 10.98 -3.54
CA THR A 88 5.07 11.04 -4.96
C THR A 88 4.05 11.77 -5.82
N ASN A 89 2.79 11.88 -5.37
CA ASN A 89 1.64 12.33 -6.14
C ASN A 89 1.47 11.52 -7.45
N SER A 90 1.74 10.21 -7.37
CA SER A 90 1.57 9.27 -8.47
C SER A 90 1.44 7.86 -7.93
N TRP A 91 0.56 7.05 -8.54
CA TRP A 91 0.46 5.63 -8.26
C TRP A 91 1.59 4.83 -8.92
N TYR A 92 2.05 5.30 -10.07
CA TYR A 92 3.08 4.62 -10.87
C TYR A 92 4.02 5.66 -11.50
N ASP A 93 5.18 5.87 -10.90
CA ASP A 93 6.24 6.73 -11.43
C ASP A 93 7.59 6.31 -10.82
N GLU A 94 8.33 5.46 -11.52
CA GLU A 94 9.61 4.92 -11.06
C GLU A 94 10.61 6.01 -10.64
N LYS A 95 10.65 7.14 -11.36
CA LYS A 95 11.60 8.22 -11.07
C LYS A 95 11.27 8.93 -9.76
N LYS A 96 9.97 9.17 -9.50
CA LYS A 96 9.52 9.80 -8.26
C LYS A 96 9.65 8.84 -7.09
N GLU A 97 9.28 7.58 -7.28
CA GLU A 97 9.37 6.54 -6.26
C GLU A 97 10.82 6.30 -5.86
N LYS A 98 11.75 6.24 -6.84
CA LYS A 98 13.19 6.16 -6.58
C LYS A 98 13.68 7.33 -5.73
N LYS A 99 13.36 8.56 -6.13
CA LYS A 99 13.80 9.77 -5.40
C LYS A 99 13.25 9.81 -3.98
N ALA A 100 11.98 9.45 -3.80
CA ALA A 100 11.34 9.37 -2.47
C ALA A 100 12.04 8.33 -1.60
N SER A 101 12.28 7.14 -2.16
CA SER A 101 12.96 6.04 -1.46
C SER A 101 14.40 6.43 -1.07
N GLU A 102 15.16 7.05 -1.99
CA GLU A 102 16.52 7.54 -1.71
C GLU A 102 16.54 8.56 -0.56
N ARG A 103 15.57 9.50 -0.53
CA ARG A 103 15.47 10.47 0.57
C ARG A 103 15.23 9.78 1.92
N LEU A 104 14.28 8.86 1.97
CA LEU A 104 13.94 8.13 3.19
C LEU A 104 15.10 7.25 3.68
N LEU A 105 15.78 6.54 2.77
CA LEU A 105 16.96 5.75 3.09
C LEU A 105 18.12 6.61 3.58
N ASN A 106 18.34 7.77 2.98
CA ASN A 106 19.36 8.74 3.42
C ASN A 106 19.05 9.36 4.80
N MET A 107 17.78 9.37 5.24
CA MET A 107 17.39 9.74 6.60
C MET A 107 17.66 8.63 7.61
N GLY A 108 18.11 7.45 7.15
CA GLY A 108 18.41 6.29 7.97
C GLY A 108 17.18 5.41 8.27
N CYS A 109 16.16 5.43 7.40
CA CYS A 109 15.07 4.46 7.50
C CYS A 109 15.58 3.05 7.22
N ASP A 110 15.33 2.12 8.13
CA ASP A 110 15.79 0.73 8.08
C ASP A 110 14.67 -0.28 7.80
N VAL A 111 13.44 0.20 7.69
CA VAL A 111 12.28 -0.52 7.14
C VAL A 111 11.57 0.41 6.15
N MET A 112 11.34 -0.08 4.93
CA MET A 112 10.67 0.68 3.87
C MET A 112 9.33 0.06 3.53
N THR A 113 8.28 0.87 3.46
CA THR A 113 6.97 0.46 2.93
C THR A 113 6.47 1.45 1.89
N GLN A 114 5.44 1.07 1.14
CA GLN A 114 4.93 1.87 0.04
C GLN A 114 3.42 1.75 -0.12
N HIS A 115 2.87 2.73 -0.84
CA HIS A 115 1.52 2.75 -1.39
C HIS A 115 1.56 3.14 -2.88
N CYS A 116 2.61 2.69 -3.57
CA CYS A 116 2.85 2.87 -5.00
C CYS A 116 2.87 1.51 -5.69
N ASP A 117 2.70 1.48 -6.99
CA ASP A 117 2.47 0.24 -7.74
C ASP A 117 3.75 -0.39 -8.31
N THR A 118 4.89 0.33 -8.32
CA THR A 118 6.16 -0.29 -8.76
C THR A 118 6.87 -1.01 -7.60
N PRO A 119 7.68 -2.03 -7.85
CA PRO A 119 8.52 -2.65 -6.82
C PRO A 119 9.75 -1.82 -6.46
N TYR A 120 9.93 -0.64 -7.05
CA TYR A 120 11.17 0.15 -6.94
C TYR A 120 11.57 0.47 -5.48
N PRO A 121 10.65 0.93 -4.60
CA PRO A 121 11.01 1.18 -3.21
C PRO A 121 11.54 -0.07 -2.50
N GLN A 122 11.03 -1.25 -2.85
CA GLN A 122 11.44 -2.52 -2.26
C GLN A 122 12.80 -2.98 -2.80
N THR A 123 13.02 -2.88 -4.13
CA THR A 123 14.31 -3.24 -4.72
C THR A 123 15.42 -2.36 -4.19
N LEU A 124 15.17 -1.05 -4.03
CA LEU A 124 16.15 -0.13 -3.46
C LEU A 124 16.41 -0.41 -1.96
N ALA A 125 15.38 -0.79 -1.20
CA ALA A 125 15.54 -1.23 0.18
C ALA A 125 16.47 -2.46 0.27
N GLN A 126 16.25 -3.46 -0.60
CA GLN A 126 17.12 -4.64 -0.67
C GLN A 126 18.57 -4.29 -1.05
N GLU A 127 18.78 -3.44 -2.05
CA GLU A 127 20.11 -2.97 -2.45
C GLU A 127 20.85 -2.28 -1.30
N LYS A 128 20.12 -1.63 -0.40
CA LYS A 128 20.68 -0.96 0.79
C LYS A 128 20.75 -1.85 2.02
N GLY A 129 20.34 -3.11 1.92
CA GLY A 129 20.37 -4.07 3.02
C GLY A 129 19.40 -3.75 4.16
N VAL A 130 18.29 -3.05 3.87
CA VAL A 130 17.21 -2.77 4.82
C VAL A 130 15.96 -3.54 4.46
N TYR A 131 15.05 -3.68 5.43
CA TYR A 131 13.82 -4.44 5.23
C TYR A 131 12.78 -3.69 4.40
N GLY A 132 11.95 -4.48 3.70
CA GLY A 132 10.87 -4.00 2.86
C GLY A 132 9.51 -4.60 3.21
N ILE A 133 8.44 -3.82 2.98
CA ILE A 133 7.06 -4.25 3.04
C ILE A 133 6.37 -3.81 1.76
N GLY A 134 5.98 -4.79 0.94
CA GLY A 134 5.38 -4.56 -0.36
C GLY A 134 3.91 -4.16 -0.30
N TYR A 135 3.38 -3.78 -1.47
CA TYR A 135 2.00 -3.38 -1.66
C TYR A 135 1.46 -3.90 -2.99
N ASN A 136 0.15 -4.14 -3.04
CA ASN A 136 -0.64 -4.50 -4.21
C ASN A 136 -0.39 -5.93 -4.71
N SER A 137 0.85 -6.35 -4.82
CA SER A 137 1.27 -7.72 -5.16
C SER A 137 2.25 -8.27 -4.12
N ASP A 138 2.46 -9.58 -4.13
CA ASP A 138 3.50 -10.22 -3.34
C ASP A 138 4.87 -9.89 -3.95
N MET A 139 5.60 -9.00 -3.29
CA MET A 139 6.92 -8.52 -3.73
C MET A 139 8.07 -9.37 -3.19
N SER A 140 7.80 -10.51 -2.55
CA SER A 140 8.85 -11.41 -2.09
C SER A 140 9.67 -12.04 -3.22
N LYS A 141 9.10 -12.08 -4.43
CA LYS A 141 9.81 -12.58 -5.62
C LYS A 141 10.82 -11.57 -6.16
N GLU A 142 10.49 -10.29 -6.10
CA GLU A 142 11.34 -9.19 -6.53
C GLU A 142 12.44 -8.90 -5.51
N THR A 143 12.15 -9.11 -4.22
CA THR A 143 13.07 -8.76 -3.12
C THR A 143 13.14 -9.86 -2.06
N PRO A 144 13.62 -11.07 -2.43
CA PRO A 144 13.57 -12.25 -1.56
C PRO A 144 14.37 -12.10 -0.26
N ASP A 145 15.42 -11.28 -0.26
CA ASP A 145 16.33 -11.15 0.88
C ASP A 145 15.90 -10.07 1.89
N SER A 146 14.95 -9.21 1.52
CA SER A 146 14.55 -8.06 2.34
C SER A 146 13.06 -7.99 2.62
N CYS A 147 12.21 -8.67 1.85
CA CYS A 147 10.77 -8.61 1.99
C CYS A 147 10.29 -9.28 3.27
N LEU A 148 9.77 -8.50 4.21
CA LEU A 148 9.15 -9.02 5.43
C LEU A 148 7.74 -9.55 5.16
N THR A 149 6.97 -8.83 4.35
CA THR A 149 5.60 -9.15 3.97
C THR A 149 5.14 -8.21 2.86
N SER A 150 3.95 -8.46 2.30
CA SER A 150 3.28 -7.55 1.36
C SER A 150 1.81 -7.40 1.70
N VAL A 151 1.28 -6.18 1.60
CA VAL A 151 -0.16 -5.90 1.70
C VAL A 151 -0.78 -6.13 0.34
N ILE A 152 -1.55 -7.19 0.19
CA ILE A 152 -2.11 -7.63 -1.09
C ILE A 152 -3.64 -7.63 -1.07
N TRP A 153 -4.24 -7.65 -2.25
CA TRP A 153 -5.68 -7.75 -2.46
C TRP A 153 -6.09 -9.19 -2.79
N ASN A 154 -7.15 -9.66 -2.18
CA ASN A 154 -7.83 -10.89 -2.56
C ASN A 154 -9.12 -10.58 -3.34
N TRP A 155 -8.96 -10.14 -4.58
CA TRP A 155 -10.09 -9.80 -5.45
C TRP A 155 -10.91 -11.00 -5.89
N SER A 156 -10.35 -12.22 -5.84
CA SER A 156 -11.06 -13.44 -6.25
C SER A 156 -12.35 -13.68 -5.45
N ALA A 157 -12.36 -13.33 -4.16
CA ALA A 157 -13.55 -13.44 -3.33
C ALA A 157 -14.72 -12.60 -3.88
N TYR A 158 -14.43 -11.37 -4.30
CA TYR A 158 -15.43 -10.49 -4.90
C TYR A 158 -15.85 -10.97 -6.30
N TYR A 159 -14.89 -11.26 -7.17
CA TYR A 159 -15.18 -11.67 -8.55
C TYR A 159 -15.99 -12.95 -8.62
N THR A 160 -15.66 -13.94 -7.80
CA THR A 160 -16.44 -15.18 -7.71
C THR A 160 -17.87 -14.88 -7.28
N SER A 161 -18.08 -14.08 -6.24
CA SER A 161 -19.41 -13.70 -5.79
C SER A 161 -20.20 -12.94 -6.86
N ALA A 162 -19.58 -11.98 -7.53
CA ALA A 162 -20.22 -11.15 -8.55
C ALA A 162 -20.67 -11.92 -9.80
N VAL A 163 -19.98 -13.03 -10.13
CA VAL A 163 -20.33 -13.86 -11.29
C VAL A 163 -21.48 -14.82 -10.97
N TYR A 164 -21.64 -15.24 -9.71
CA TYR A 164 -22.69 -16.16 -9.30
C TYR A 164 -24.00 -15.49 -8.88
N HIS A 165 -24.04 -14.18 -8.76
CA HIS A 165 -25.22 -13.38 -8.40
C HIS A 165 -25.59 -12.38 -9.49
#